data_143b157ee62ce8990e37d9b8c327242f
#
_entry.id   143b157ee62ce8990e37d9b8c327242f
#
_cell.length_a   1.000
_cell.length_b   1.000
_cell.length_c   1.000
_cell.angle_alpha   90.00
_cell.angle_beta   90.00
_cell.angle_gamma   90.00
#
_symmetry.space_group_name_H-M   'P 1'
#
loop_
_entity.id
_entity.type
_entity.pdbx_description
1 polymer ?
#
loop_
_entity_poly.entity_id
_entity_poly.type
_entity_poly.pdbx_seq_one_letter_code
_entity_poly.pdbx_strand_id
1 'polypeptide(L)'
;QGYLGSCVPFLVSLAAYICGPDMLGYISNRLSMIIGFAVTGIWWFVVTIPLFKSYKQVNYVSDAADKDIHKNFENDAFIRDNIKEKNKTNKNPGVLRLIADAFAQIFGTIKKIATKDKKVGLFLVAFFLYIDGVGTIIDNCINIGTDLKLDSVGQVVFLLFTQIVACIGSLIFGRLSQTYKTTTLLYVCIAGYFAVCLYALTLHDLIGFGIMAFGVGCFQGSLQALSRSYFSKIIPPENSGEYFGIYDLFAKGASFLG
;
A
#
# COMPACT_ATOMS: atom_id res chain seq x y z
N GLN A 1 -9.19 -4.30 -3.21
CA GLN A 1 -10.21 -3.88 -2.22
C GLN A 1 -9.98 -2.43 -1.77
N GLY A 2 -8.72 -1.95 -1.66
CA GLY A 2 -8.42 -0.58 -1.23
C GLY A 2 -9.03 0.49 -2.15
N TYR A 3 -8.96 0.30 -3.46
CA TYR A 3 -9.52 1.25 -4.43
C TYR A 3 -11.05 1.38 -4.34
N LEU A 4 -11.78 0.28 -4.12
CA LEU A 4 -13.23 0.31 -3.89
C LEU A 4 -13.60 1.03 -2.59
N GLY A 5 -12.80 0.81 -1.53
CA GLY A 5 -13.03 1.46 -0.25
C GLY A 5 -12.85 2.97 -0.29
N SER A 6 -11.97 3.48 -1.14
CA SER A 6 -11.73 4.93 -1.31
C SER A 6 -12.70 5.60 -2.28
N CYS A 7 -13.29 4.86 -3.24
CA CYS A 7 -14.24 5.43 -4.20
C CYS A 7 -15.49 6.02 -3.53
N VAL A 8 -16.02 5.38 -2.49
CA VAL A 8 -17.25 5.84 -1.82
C VAL A 8 -17.08 7.21 -1.16
N PRO A 9 -16.09 7.41 -0.24
CA PRO A 9 -15.91 8.73 0.37
C PRO A 9 -15.48 9.78 -0.66
N PHE A 10 -14.75 9.39 -1.70
CA PHE A 10 -14.36 10.29 -2.78
C PHE A 10 -15.58 10.78 -3.58
N LEU A 11 -16.50 9.90 -3.96
CA LEU A 11 -17.75 10.27 -4.64
C LEU A 11 -18.63 11.18 -3.79
N VAL A 12 -18.76 10.91 -2.50
CA VAL A 12 -19.52 11.76 -1.58
C VAL A 12 -18.86 13.13 -1.43
N SER A 13 -17.54 13.20 -1.32
CA SER A 13 -16.79 14.46 -1.24
C SER A 13 -16.91 15.27 -2.54
N LEU A 14 -16.86 14.60 -3.70
CA LEU A 14 -17.05 15.22 -5.00
C LEU A 14 -18.46 15.78 -5.16
N ALA A 15 -19.49 14.98 -4.80
CA ALA A 15 -20.87 15.42 -4.83
C ALA A 15 -21.11 16.64 -3.92
N ALA A 16 -20.54 16.64 -2.71
CA ALA A 16 -20.59 17.76 -1.79
C ALA A 16 -19.90 19.01 -2.34
N TYR A 17 -18.82 18.86 -3.10
CA TYR A 17 -18.10 19.97 -3.72
C TYR A 17 -18.85 20.56 -4.93
N ILE A 18 -19.43 19.72 -5.79
CA ILE A 18 -20.14 20.15 -7.00
C ILE A 18 -21.55 20.66 -6.65
N CYS A 19 -22.31 19.92 -5.85
CA CYS A 19 -23.71 20.25 -5.59
C CYS A 19 -23.88 21.20 -4.39
N GLY A 20 -22.89 21.31 -3.50
CA GLY A 20 -22.97 22.10 -2.28
C GLY A 20 -23.26 23.59 -2.51
N PRO A 21 -22.56 24.29 -3.42
CA PRO A 21 -22.80 25.70 -3.72
C PRO A 21 -24.14 25.96 -4.40
N ASP A 22 -24.55 25.04 -5.31
CA ASP A 22 -25.75 25.23 -6.15
C ASP A 22 -27.06 24.82 -5.46
N MET A 23 -27.04 23.74 -4.67
CA MET A 23 -28.25 23.22 -4.01
C MET A 23 -28.58 23.88 -2.68
N LEU A 24 -27.60 24.34 -1.93
CA LEU A 24 -27.77 24.85 -0.57
C LEU A 24 -27.52 26.34 -0.43
N GLY A 25 -27.11 27.05 -1.50
CA GLY A 25 -26.97 28.53 -1.58
C GLY A 25 -26.16 29.22 -0.47
N TYR A 26 -25.82 28.50 0.58
CA TYR A 26 -25.19 28.96 1.81
C TYR A 26 -23.85 28.30 2.11
N ILE A 27 -23.44 27.28 1.35
CA ILE A 27 -22.25 26.52 1.64
C ILE A 27 -21.07 27.12 0.86
N SER A 28 -20.19 27.80 1.58
CA SER A 28 -18.88 28.23 1.07
C SER A 28 -18.06 27.00 0.65
N ASN A 29 -17.25 27.11 -0.42
CA ASN A 29 -16.30 26.06 -0.87
C ASN A 29 -15.45 25.48 0.29
N ARG A 30 -15.13 26.31 1.28
CA ARG A 30 -14.42 25.89 2.50
C ARG A 30 -15.24 24.90 3.34
N LEU A 31 -16.55 25.11 3.46
CA LEU A 31 -17.41 24.23 4.23
C LEU A 31 -17.62 22.88 3.50
N SER A 32 -17.72 22.88 2.17
CA SER A 32 -17.78 21.67 1.36
C SER A 32 -16.54 20.79 1.54
N MET A 33 -15.34 21.40 1.60
CA MET A 33 -14.10 20.67 1.89
C MET A 33 -14.10 20.06 3.30
N ILE A 34 -14.54 20.82 4.31
CA ILE A 34 -14.63 20.32 5.70
C ILE A 34 -15.58 19.13 5.78
N ILE A 35 -16.73 19.19 5.11
CA ILE A 35 -17.69 18.08 5.04
C ILE A 35 -17.04 16.86 4.37
N GLY A 36 -16.32 17.03 3.27
CA GLY A 36 -15.61 15.95 2.58
C GLY A 36 -14.58 15.25 3.49
N PHE A 37 -13.78 16.01 4.22
CA PHE A 37 -12.83 15.45 5.18
C PHE A 37 -13.53 14.73 6.34
N ALA A 38 -14.59 15.31 6.89
CA ALA A 38 -15.36 14.70 7.97
C ALA A 38 -16.01 13.37 7.55
N VAL A 39 -16.63 13.34 6.37
CA VAL A 39 -17.22 12.12 5.80
C VAL A 39 -16.16 11.04 5.58
N THR A 40 -15.01 11.41 5.05
CA THR A 40 -13.89 10.49 4.84
C THR A 40 -13.42 9.91 6.18
N GLY A 41 -13.23 10.75 7.21
CA GLY A 41 -12.81 10.31 8.54
C GLY A 41 -13.82 9.35 9.18
N ILE A 42 -15.12 9.68 9.11
CA ILE A 42 -16.19 8.81 9.62
C ILE A 42 -16.24 7.48 8.86
N TRP A 43 -16.10 7.51 7.53
CA TRP A 43 -16.05 6.32 6.69
C TRP A 43 -14.93 5.37 7.10
N TRP A 44 -13.72 5.89 7.26
CA TRP A 44 -12.57 5.11 7.70
C TRP A 44 -12.79 4.50 9.09
N PHE A 45 -13.36 5.27 10.01
CA PHE A 45 -13.67 4.79 11.34
C PHE A 45 -14.69 3.64 11.31
N VAL A 46 -15.80 3.81 10.58
CA VAL A 46 -16.87 2.81 10.47
C VAL A 46 -16.36 1.53 9.82
N VAL A 47 -15.58 1.62 8.73
CA VAL A 47 -15.04 0.45 8.03
C VAL A 47 -13.98 -0.29 8.87
N THR A 48 -13.36 0.39 9.84
CA THR A 48 -12.36 -0.23 10.73
C THR A 48 -13.01 -1.02 11.88
N ILE A 49 -14.26 -0.70 12.27
CA ILE A 49 -14.95 -1.40 13.37
C ILE A 49 -15.06 -2.93 13.16
N PRO A 50 -15.47 -3.44 11.98
CA PRO A 50 -15.51 -4.88 11.73
C PRO A 50 -14.13 -5.54 11.86
N LEU A 51 -13.06 -4.84 11.49
CA LEU A 51 -11.69 -5.33 11.61
C LEU A 51 -11.34 -5.59 13.09
N PHE A 52 -11.64 -4.66 13.98
CA PHE A 52 -11.39 -4.84 15.42
C PHE A 52 -12.19 -6.01 16.01
N LYS A 53 -13.42 -6.24 15.52
CA LYS A 53 -14.27 -7.35 16.01
C LYS A 53 -13.83 -8.71 15.46
N SER A 54 -13.29 -8.76 14.23
CA SER A 54 -12.92 -10.00 13.55
C SER A 54 -11.44 -10.33 13.67
N TYR A 55 -10.62 -9.41 14.20
CA TYR A 55 -9.19 -9.61 14.30
C TYR A 55 -8.88 -10.67 15.37
N LYS A 56 -8.42 -11.84 14.90
CA LYS A 56 -7.75 -12.86 15.71
C LYS A 56 -6.30 -12.89 15.31
N GLN A 57 -5.42 -12.53 16.23
CA GLN A 57 -3.99 -12.71 16.01
C GLN A 57 -3.68 -14.20 16.03
N VAL A 58 -3.41 -14.78 14.87
CA VAL A 58 -3.00 -16.18 14.75
C VAL A 58 -1.48 -16.20 14.77
N ASN A 59 -0.91 -16.58 15.91
CA ASN A 59 0.53 -16.76 16.07
C ASN A 59 0.90 -18.15 15.53
N TYR A 60 1.06 -18.29 14.22
CA TYR A 60 1.46 -19.58 13.59
C TYR A 60 2.80 -20.11 14.08
N VAL A 61 3.63 -19.27 14.66
CA VAL A 61 4.98 -19.63 15.14
C VAL A 61 4.95 -20.24 16.54
N SER A 62 3.98 -19.87 17.40
CA SER A 62 3.94 -20.39 18.77
C SER A 62 3.54 -21.87 18.82
N ASP A 63 2.59 -22.29 17.98
CA ASP A 63 2.05 -23.66 18.06
C ASP A 63 2.97 -24.71 17.45
N ALA A 64 3.74 -24.40 16.42
CA ALA A 64 4.74 -25.31 15.84
C ALA A 64 6.02 -25.33 16.69
N ALA A 65 6.51 -24.16 17.11
CA ALA A 65 7.66 -24.04 17.98
C ALA A 65 7.37 -24.62 19.39
N ASP A 66 6.16 -24.43 19.92
CA ASP A 66 5.75 -24.98 21.21
C ASP A 66 5.69 -26.53 21.18
N LYS A 67 5.24 -27.14 20.08
CA LYS A 67 5.23 -28.62 19.93
C LYS A 67 6.63 -29.22 19.82
N ASP A 68 7.55 -28.57 19.11
CA ASP A 68 8.94 -29.01 19.01
C ASP A 68 9.74 -28.66 20.27
N ILE A 69 9.41 -27.55 20.91
CA ILE A 69 9.96 -27.10 22.17
C ILE A 69 9.48 -28.04 23.30
N HIS A 70 8.20 -28.35 23.41
CA HIS A 70 7.71 -29.31 24.44
C HIS A 70 8.33 -30.70 24.33
N LYS A 71 8.62 -31.16 23.11
CA LYS A 71 9.33 -32.45 22.91
C LYS A 71 10.79 -32.42 23.34
N ASN A 72 11.45 -31.25 23.25
CA ASN A 72 12.86 -31.09 23.67
C ASN A 72 13.00 -30.59 25.12
N PHE A 73 11.94 -30.04 25.73
CA PHE A 73 11.98 -29.43 27.07
C PHE A 73 11.77 -30.43 28.22
N GLU A 74 11.38 -31.67 27.94
CA GLU A 74 11.31 -32.68 29.02
C GLU A 74 12.69 -33.02 29.60
N ASN A 75 13.78 -32.61 28.92
CA ASN A 75 15.15 -32.99 29.32
C ASN A 75 16.07 -31.84 29.78
N ASP A 76 15.62 -30.58 29.80
CA ASP A 76 16.54 -29.46 30.14
C ASP A 76 15.95 -28.45 31.15
N ALA A 77 16.19 -28.77 32.44
CA ALA A 77 15.86 -27.88 33.58
C ALA A 77 16.56 -26.52 33.51
N PHE A 78 17.72 -26.43 32.83
CA PHE A 78 18.53 -25.23 32.68
C PHE A 78 17.85 -24.14 31.81
N ILE A 79 17.07 -24.56 30.82
CA ILE A 79 16.38 -23.62 29.93
C ILE A 79 15.13 -23.04 30.59
N ARG A 80 14.47 -23.84 31.48
CA ARG A 80 13.32 -23.36 32.28
C ARG A 80 13.64 -22.19 33.20
N ASP A 81 14.80 -22.21 33.80
CA ASP A 81 15.21 -21.15 34.74
C ASP A 81 15.58 -19.86 33.97
N ASN A 82 16.22 -19.96 32.82
CA ASN A 82 16.54 -18.79 31.98
C ASN A 82 15.29 -18.10 31.38
N ILE A 83 14.23 -18.86 31.07
CA ILE A 83 12.96 -18.29 30.58
C ILE A 83 12.18 -17.64 31.71
N LYS A 84 12.18 -18.22 32.92
CA LYS A 84 11.57 -17.61 34.11
C LYS A 84 12.25 -16.32 34.53
N GLU A 85 13.57 -16.25 34.38
CA GLU A 85 14.34 -15.05 34.67
C GLU A 85 14.07 -13.94 33.64
N LYS A 86 13.96 -14.29 32.35
CA LYS A 86 13.61 -13.34 31.26
C LYS A 86 12.18 -12.79 31.38
N ASN A 87 11.24 -13.61 31.87
CA ASN A 87 9.87 -13.17 32.13
C ASN A 87 9.68 -12.36 33.42
N LYS A 88 10.59 -12.50 34.41
CA LYS A 88 10.57 -11.70 35.65
C LYS A 88 11.13 -10.29 35.45
N THR A 89 11.99 -10.06 34.47
CA THR A 89 12.59 -8.75 34.17
C THR A 89 11.71 -7.86 33.28
N ASN A 90 10.57 -8.36 32.83
CA ASN A 90 9.67 -7.64 31.90
C ASN A 90 8.59 -6.85 32.68
N LYS A 91 9.00 -6.02 33.65
CA LYS A 91 8.16 -4.92 34.16
C LYS A 91 8.25 -3.77 33.15
N ASN A 92 7.16 -3.53 32.39
CA ASN A 92 6.87 -2.38 31.54
C ASN A 92 8.12 -1.65 31.02
N PRO A 93 8.68 -2.07 29.88
CA PRO A 93 9.75 -1.28 29.28
C PRO A 93 9.16 0.08 28.91
N GLY A 94 9.81 1.16 29.36
CA GLY A 94 9.37 2.51 29.01
C GLY A 94 9.22 2.64 27.48
N VAL A 95 8.27 3.44 27.01
CA VAL A 95 7.94 3.64 25.60
C VAL A 95 9.18 3.89 24.72
N LEU A 96 10.17 4.62 25.26
CA LEU A 96 11.45 4.87 24.58
C LEU A 96 12.26 3.59 24.31
N ARG A 97 12.23 2.63 25.22
CA ARG A 97 12.94 1.36 25.05
C ARG A 97 12.25 0.47 24.01
N LEU A 98 10.91 0.44 24.01
CA LEU A 98 10.12 -0.24 22.99
C LEU A 98 10.41 0.31 21.58
N ILE A 99 10.53 1.63 21.46
CA ILE A 99 10.87 2.29 20.20
C ILE A 99 12.29 1.91 19.77
N ALA A 100 13.26 1.97 20.68
CA ALA A 100 14.65 1.61 20.38
C ALA A 100 14.79 0.14 19.96
N ASP A 101 14.10 -0.77 20.64
CA ASP A 101 14.09 -2.20 20.31
C ASP A 101 13.43 -2.44 18.94
N ALA A 102 12.36 -1.72 18.59
CA ALA A 102 11.72 -1.78 17.28
C ALA A 102 12.66 -1.30 16.17
N PHE A 103 13.37 -0.20 16.36
CA PHE A 103 14.38 0.26 15.39
C PHE A 103 15.54 -0.74 15.24
N ALA A 104 16.06 -1.28 16.36
CA ALA A 104 17.11 -2.29 16.33
C ALA A 104 16.66 -3.54 15.55
N GLN A 105 15.40 -3.97 15.72
CA GLN A 105 14.81 -5.08 14.99
C GLN A 105 14.72 -4.77 13.48
N ILE A 106 14.24 -3.60 13.09
CA ILE A 106 14.19 -3.16 11.67
C ILE A 106 15.58 -3.19 11.05
N PHE A 107 16.61 -2.60 11.70
CA PHE A 107 17.98 -2.62 11.20
C PHE A 107 18.55 -4.05 11.12
N GLY A 108 18.23 -4.91 12.08
CA GLY A 108 18.61 -6.32 12.06
C GLY A 108 18.01 -7.06 10.86
N THR A 109 16.75 -6.81 10.57
CA THR A 109 16.05 -7.45 9.44
C THR A 109 16.55 -6.90 8.10
N ILE A 110 16.83 -5.60 7.98
CA ILE A 110 17.47 -5.02 6.78
C ILE A 110 18.83 -5.68 6.53
N LYS A 111 19.66 -5.83 7.55
CA LYS A 111 20.95 -6.52 7.46
C LYS A 111 20.79 -7.99 7.04
N LYS A 112 19.79 -8.69 7.56
CA LYS A 112 19.47 -10.08 7.19
C LYS A 112 19.05 -10.17 5.71
N ILE A 113 18.19 -9.27 5.24
CA ILE A 113 17.78 -9.17 3.84
C ILE A 113 18.99 -8.92 2.92
N ALA A 114 19.86 -7.98 3.28
CA ALA A 114 21.04 -7.65 2.48
C ALA A 114 22.06 -8.79 2.40
N THR A 115 22.21 -9.61 3.45
CA THR A 115 23.26 -10.65 3.54
C THR A 115 22.74 -12.03 3.16
N LYS A 116 21.57 -12.45 3.65
CA LYS A 116 21.04 -13.81 3.50
C LYS A 116 19.97 -13.89 2.39
N ASP A 117 19.03 -12.97 2.37
CA ASP A 117 17.86 -13.03 1.50
C ASP A 117 18.02 -12.09 0.29
N LYS A 118 19.10 -12.25 -0.47
CA LYS A 118 19.46 -11.39 -1.60
C LYS A 118 18.35 -11.22 -2.65
N LYS A 119 17.50 -12.25 -2.84
CA LYS A 119 16.35 -12.18 -3.76
C LYS A 119 15.30 -11.17 -3.27
N VAL A 120 15.03 -11.14 -1.97
CA VAL A 120 14.12 -10.18 -1.34
C VAL A 120 14.72 -8.78 -1.41
N GLY A 121 16.01 -8.63 -1.11
CA GLY A 121 16.70 -7.35 -1.20
C GLY A 121 16.69 -6.77 -2.62
N LEU A 122 16.99 -7.58 -3.63
CA LEU A 122 16.94 -7.16 -5.04
C LEU A 122 15.54 -6.74 -5.46
N PHE A 123 14.52 -7.49 -5.02
CA PHE A 123 13.14 -7.12 -5.29
C PHE A 123 12.75 -5.80 -4.64
N LEU A 124 13.14 -5.56 -3.38
CA LEU A 124 12.85 -4.30 -2.68
C LEU A 124 13.50 -3.09 -3.36
N VAL A 125 14.73 -3.23 -3.84
CA VAL A 125 15.40 -2.15 -4.61
C VAL A 125 14.67 -1.91 -5.93
N ALA A 126 14.34 -2.95 -6.69
CA ALA A 126 13.57 -2.82 -7.92
C ALA A 126 12.18 -2.21 -7.64
N PHE A 127 11.50 -2.67 -6.57
CA PHE A 127 10.22 -2.14 -6.13
C PHE A 127 10.29 -0.65 -5.82
N PHE A 128 11.30 -0.23 -5.08
CA PHE A 128 11.55 1.18 -4.74
C PHE A 128 11.66 2.05 -5.99
N LEU A 129 12.47 1.63 -6.97
CA LEU A 129 12.69 2.40 -8.20
C LEU A 129 11.44 2.52 -9.06
N TYR A 130 10.68 1.42 -9.27
CA TYR A 130 9.51 1.54 -10.13
C TYR A 130 8.31 2.17 -9.42
N ILE A 131 8.17 2.05 -8.09
CA ILE A 131 7.08 2.71 -7.37
C ILE A 131 7.31 4.22 -7.27
N ASP A 132 8.56 4.64 -7.19
CA ASP A 132 8.96 6.04 -7.30
C ASP A 132 8.53 6.63 -8.65
N GLY A 133 8.87 5.96 -9.76
CA GLY A 133 8.43 6.36 -11.10
C GLY A 133 6.90 6.41 -11.25
N VAL A 134 6.18 5.48 -10.62
CA VAL A 134 4.71 5.49 -10.61
C VAL A 134 4.18 6.71 -9.86
N GLY A 135 4.75 7.04 -8.70
CA GLY A 135 4.40 8.22 -7.90
C GLY A 135 4.61 9.51 -8.68
N THR A 136 5.80 9.67 -9.25
CA THR A 136 6.18 10.85 -10.05
C THR A 136 5.20 11.13 -11.19
N ILE A 137 4.71 10.09 -11.88
CA ILE A 137 3.73 10.29 -12.97
C ILE A 137 2.39 10.72 -12.43
N ILE A 138 1.93 10.15 -11.31
CA ILE A 138 0.65 10.53 -10.71
C ILE A 138 0.68 12.01 -10.29
N ASP A 139 1.76 12.44 -9.65
CA ASP A 139 1.93 13.80 -9.18
C ASP A 139 2.01 14.79 -10.36
N ASN A 140 2.68 14.40 -11.45
CA ASN A 140 2.75 15.22 -12.66
C ASN A 140 1.47 15.21 -13.51
N CYS A 141 0.56 14.22 -13.35
CA CYS A 141 -0.73 14.24 -14.04
C CYS A 141 -1.55 15.50 -13.74
N ILE A 142 -1.47 16.03 -12.51
CA ILE A 142 -2.14 17.27 -12.11
C ILE A 142 -1.57 18.45 -12.90
N ASN A 143 -0.26 18.53 -13.04
CA ASN A 143 0.42 19.58 -13.80
C ASN A 143 0.03 19.55 -15.28
N ILE A 144 0.04 18.35 -15.89
CA ILE A 144 -0.39 18.14 -17.28
C ILE A 144 -1.86 18.56 -17.46
N GLY A 145 -2.74 18.19 -16.53
CA GLY A 145 -4.14 18.62 -16.55
C GLY A 145 -4.29 20.14 -16.50
N THR A 146 -3.46 20.83 -15.73
CA THR A 146 -3.44 22.29 -15.62
C THR A 146 -2.96 22.94 -16.93
N ASP A 147 -1.93 22.40 -17.56
CA ASP A 147 -1.41 22.87 -18.84
C ASP A 147 -2.44 22.73 -19.98
N LEU A 148 -3.26 21.67 -19.91
CA LEU A 148 -4.40 21.46 -20.82
C LEU A 148 -5.63 22.33 -20.48
N LYS A 149 -5.51 23.28 -19.54
CA LYS A 149 -6.58 24.17 -19.07
C LYS A 149 -7.81 23.44 -18.52
N LEU A 150 -7.60 22.25 -17.96
CA LEU A 150 -8.64 21.56 -17.21
C LEU A 150 -8.95 22.34 -15.93
N ASP A 151 -10.22 22.60 -15.69
CA ASP A 151 -10.68 23.13 -14.42
C ASP A 151 -10.51 22.10 -13.28
N SER A 152 -10.56 22.55 -12.05
CA SER A 152 -10.37 21.69 -10.87
C SER A 152 -11.38 20.52 -10.83
N VAL A 153 -12.61 20.72 -11.30
CA VAL A 153 -13.64 19.69 -11.35
C VAL A 153 -13.28 18.63 -12.38
N GLY A 154 -12.82 19.03 -13.57
CA GLY A 154 -12.36 18.11 -14.61
C GLY A 154 -11.21 17.23 -14.14
N GLN A 155 -10.22 17.82 -13.46
CA GLN A 155 -9.10 17.06 -12.88
C GLN A 155 -9.57 15.98 -11.87
N VAL A 156 -10.50 16.34 -10.99
CA VAL A 156 -11.06 15.42 -9.99
C VAL A 156 -11.87 14.30 -10.64
N VAL A 157 -12.61 14.59 -11.72
CA VAL A 157 -13.35 13.57 -12.50
C VAL A 157 -12.38 12.59 -13.16
N PHE A 158 -11.26 13.04 -13.73
CA PHE A 158 -10.24 12.13 -14.27
C PHE A 158 -9.55 11.30 -13.20
N LEU A 159 -9.29 11.85 -12.02
CA LEU A 159 -8.79 11.08 -10.88
C LEU A 159 -9.76 9.97 -10.48
N LEU A 160 -11.06 10.26 -10.40
CA LEU A 160 -12.08 9.25 -10.13
C LEU A 160 -12.11 8.16 -11.20
N PHE A 161 -12.07 8.56 -12.47
CA PHE A 161 -11.99 7.64 -13.61
C PHE A 161 -10.78 6.71 -13.48
N THR A 162 -9.60 7.25 -13.19
CA THR A 162 -8.37 6.47 -12.95
C THR A 162 -8.54 5.46 -11.81
N GLN A 163 -9.20 5.83 -10.71
CA GLN A 163 -9.45 4.93 -9.58
C GLN A 163 -10.37 3.76 -9.94
N ILE A 164 -11.43 4.02 -10.72
CA ILE A 164 -12.34 2.97 -11.20
C ILE A 164 -11.60 2.00 -12.12
N VAL A 165 -10.83 2.54 -13.06
CA VAL A 165 -10.02 1.74 -13.98
C VAL A 165 -8.96 0.92 -13.22
N ALA A 166 -8.32 1.51 -12.20
CA ALA A 166 -7.34 0.81 -11.36
C ALA A 166 -7.97 -0.36 -10.58
N CYS A 167 -9.21 -0.19 -10.13
CA CYS A 167 -9.96 -1.27 -9.50
C CYS A 167 -10.19 -2.44 -10.48
N ILE A 168 -10.70 -2.15 -11.67
CA ILE A 168 -10.95 -3.16 -12.71
C ILE A 168 -9.64 -3.83 -13.14
N GLY A 169 -8.59 -3.05 -13.42
CA GLY A 169 -7.27 -3.54 -13.77
C GLY A 169 -6.71 -4.49 -12.71
N SER A 170 -6.77 -4.12 -11.44
CA SER A 170 -6.29 -4.96 -10.35
C SER A 170 -7.04 -6.29 -10.23
N LEU A 171 -8.34 -6.32 -10.52
CA LEU A 171 -9.12 -7.56 -10.55
C LEU A 171 -8.75 -8.45 -11.72
N ILE A 172 -8.58 -7.89 -12.92
CA ILE A 172 -8.18 -8.63 -14.13
C ILE A 172 -6.79 -9.25 -13.92
N PHE A 173 -5.80 -8.45 -13.56
CA PHE A 173 -4.43 -8.96 -13.35
C PHE A 173 -4.33 -9.86 -12.11
N GLY A 174 -5.16 -9.65 -11.09
CA GLY A 174 -5.30 -10.54 -9.95
C GLY A 174 -5.77 -11.95 -10.37
N ARG A 175 -6.76 -12.04 -11.27
CA ARG A 175 -7.19 -13.33 -11.84
C ARG A 175 -6.12 -13.93 -12.77
N LEU A 176 -5.50 -13.12 -13.60
CA LEU A 176 -4.42 -13.57 -14.47
C LEU A 176 -3.24 -14.15 -13.71
N SER A 177 -2.96 -13.65 -12.51
CA SER A 177 -1.87 -14.14 -11.64
C SER A 177 -2.09 -15.55 -11.10
N GLN A 178 -3.29 -16.11 -11.25
CA GLN A 178 -3.57 -17.51 -10.94
C GLN A 178 -3.13 -18.46 -12.07
N THR A 179 -3.14 -17.98 -13.31
CA THR A 179 -2.78 -18.77 -14.51
C THR A 179 -1.35 -18.51 -14.95
N TYR A 180 -0.90 -17.27 -14.90
CA TYR A 180 0.43 -16.85 -15.34
C TYR A 180 1.36 -16.55 -14.17
N LYS A 181 2.67 -16.67 -14.40
CA LYS A 181 3.69 -16.33 -13.40
C LYS A 181 3.57 -14.86 -13.00
N THR A 182 3.46 -14.58 -11.71
CA THR A 182 3.33 -13.22 -11.17
C THR A 182 4.46 -12.29 -11.64
N THR A 183 5.68 -12.83 -11.80
CA THR A 183 6.85 -12.07 -12.30
C THR A 183 6.64 -11.59 -13.73
N THR A 184 6.10 -12.45 -14.62
CA THR A 184 5.83 -12.06 -16.02
C THR A 184 4.78 -10.97 -16.10
N LEU A 185 3.71 -11.09 -15.31
CA LEU A 185 2.67 -10.05 -15.23
C LEU A 185 3.22 -8.73 -14.68
N LEU A 186 4.14 -8.79 -13.73
CA LEU A 186 4.81 -7.61 -13.19
C LEU A 186 5.62 -6.88 -14.27
N TYR A 187 6.39 -7.63 -15.09
CA TYR A 187 7.11 -7.05 -16.23
C TYR A 187 6.17 -6.43 -17.26
N VAL A 188 5.04 -7.08 -17.57
CA VAL A 188 4.02 -6.53 -18.47
C VAL A 188 3.46 -5.21 -17.92
N CYS A 189 3.15 -5.15 -16.64
CA CYS A 189 2.66 -3.92 -16.02
C CYS A 189 3.70 -2.80 -16.03
N ILE A 190 4.98 -3.09 -15.74
CA ILE A 190 6.06 -2.10 -15.78
C ILE A 190 6.27 -1.59 -17.21
N ALA A 191 6.32 -2.49 -18.19
CA ALA A 191 6.46 -2.13 -19.61
C ALA A 191 5.26 -1.30 -20.10
N GLY A 192 4.03 -1.69 -19.71
CA GLY A 192 2.83 -0.95 -20.04
C GLY A 192 2.83 0.46 -19.40
N TYR A 193 3.25 0.56 -18.15
CA TYR A 193 3.38 1.85 -17.48
C TYR A 193 4.44 2.74 -18.15
N PHE A 194 5.58 2.17 -18.54
CA PHE A 194 6.60 2.87 -19.31
C PHE A 194 6.08 3.38 -20.67
N ALA A 195 5.28 2.58 -21.37
CA ALA A 195 4.64 3.00 -22.62
C ALA A 195 3.69 4.19 -22.40
N VAL A 196 2.94 4.21 -21.28
CA VAL A 196 2.10 5.34 -20.88
C VAL A 196 2.94 6.60 -20.61
N CYS A 197 4.12 6.46 -20.01
CA CYS A 197 5.06 7.57 -19.80
C CYS A 197 5.51 8.18 -21.13
N LEU A 198 5.88 7.32 -22.09
CA LEU A 198 6.29 7.80 -23.42
C LEU A 198 5.12 8.48 -24.15
N TYR A 199 3.91 7.95 -24.00
CA TYR A 199 2.71 8.57 -24.57
C TYR A 199 2.44 9.95 -23.95
N ALA A 200 2.68 10.13 -22.66
CA ALA A 200 2.51 11.39 -21.96
C ALA A 200 3.36 12.54 -22.56
N LEU A 201 4.52 12.23 -23.17
CA LEU A 201 5.37 13.21 -23.84
C LEU A 201 4.75 13.80 -25.12
N THR A 202 3.77 13.10 -25.71
CA THR A 202 3.10 13.52 -26.96
C THR A 202 1.71 14.09 -26.72
N LEU A 203 1.40 14.48 -25.50
CA LEU A 203 0.06 14.85 -25.06
C LEU A 203 -0.22 16.33 -25.39
N HIS A 204 -1.28 16.57 -26.15
CA HIS A 204 -1.68 17.93 -26.55
C HIS A 204 -3.18 18.21 -26.38
N ASP A 205 -4.00 17.17 -26.14
CA ASP A 205 -5.46 17.31 -26.12
C ASP A 205 -6.11 16.51 -24.98
N LEU A 206 -7.35 16.86 -24.70
CA LEU A 206 -8.15 16.28 -23.61
C LEU A 206 -8.43 14.79 -23.82
N ILE A 207 -8.61 14.36 -25.07
CA ILE A 207 -8.86 12.96 -25.39
C ILE A 207 -7.60 12.13 -25.09
N GLY A 208 -6.43 12.65 -25.49
CA GLY A 208 -5.15 12.05 -25.15
C GLY A 208 -4.92 11.93 -23.64
N PHE A 209 -5.31 12.95 -22.87
CA PHE A 209 -5.26 12.91 -21.41
C PHE A 209 -6.15 11.78 -20.83
N GLY A 210 -7.35 11.59 -21.39
CA GLY A 210 -8.23 10.50 -21.01
C GLY A 210 -7.64 9.10 -21.29
N ILE A 211 -6.97 8.92 -22.44
CA ILE A 211 -6.26 7.69 -22.80
C ILE A 211 -5.09 7.43 -21.82
N MET A 212 -4.32 8.47 -21.50
CA MET A 212 -3.25 8.39 -20.51
C MET A 212 -3.80 7.98 -19.13
N ALA A 213 -4.86 8.63 -18.66
CA ALA A 213 -5.52 8.32 -17.38
C ALA A 213 -6.03 6.88 -17.32
N PHE A 214 -6.58 6.37 -18.42
CA PHE A 214 -6.96 4.96 -18.55
C PHE A 214 -5.75 4.03 -18.42
N GLY A 215 -4.66 4.29 -19.13
CA GLY A 215 -3.43 3.50 -19.06
C GLY A 215 -2.81 3.49 -17.67
N VAL A 216 -2.68 4.67 -17.05
CA VAL A 216 -2.21 4.83 -15.66
C VAL A 216 -3.08 3.97 -14.73
N GLY A 217 -4.41 4.10 -14.80
CA GLY A 217 -5.33 3.33 -13.96
C GLY A 217 -5.13 1.82 -14.13
N CYS A 218 -5.12 1.31 -15.37
CA CYS A 218 -4.97 -0.12 -15.65
C CYS A 218 -3.72 -0.73 -15.01
N PHE A 219 -2.58 -0.07 -15.13
CA PHE A 219 -1.31 -0.63 -14.68
C PHE A 219 -0.98 -0.31 -13.22
N GLN A 220 -1.35 0.86 -12.71
CA GLN A 220 -1.08 1.28 -11.32
C GLN A 220 -1.67 0.32 -10.29
N GLY A 221 -2.97 0.04 -10.39
CA GLY A 221 -3.65 -0.86 -9.45
C GLY A 221 -3.12 -2.29 -9.53
N SER A 222 -2.85 -2.74 -10.75
CA SER A 222 -2.31 -4.07 -11.02
C SER A 222 -0.89 -4.22 -10.48
N LEU A 223 -0.04 -3.22 -10.69
CA LEU A 223 1.35 -3.22 -10.23
C LEU A 223 1.44 -3.33 -8.71
N GLN A 224 0.65 -2.53 -7.98
CA GLN A 224 0.63 -2.58 -6.51
C GLN A 224 0.12 -3.93 -5.98
N ALA A 225 -0.95 -4.49 -6.58
CA ALA A 225 -1.50 -5.77 -6.16
C ALA A 225 -0.54 -6.93 -6.44
N LEU A 226 0.08 -6.98 -7.63
CA LEU A 226 1.03 -8.00 -8.03
C LEU A 226 2.32 -7.93 -7.22
N SER A 227 2.82 -6.73 -6.92
CA SER A 227 4.02 -6.53 -6.10
C SER A 227 3.84 -7.11 -4.70
N ARG A 228 2.73 -6.82 -4.04
CA ARG A 228 2.38 -7.40 -2.75
C ARG A 228 2.23 -8.91 -2.81
N SER A 229 1.56 -9.43 -3.82
CA SER A 229 1.39 -10.86 -4.03
C SER A 229 2.71 -11.57 -4.31
N TYR A 230 3.60 -10.97 -5.09
CA TYR A 230 4.92 -11.54 -5.34
C TYR A 230 5.78 -11.51 -4.08
N PHE A 231 5.79 -10.39 -3.38
CA PHE A 231 6.55 -10.23 -2.14
C PHE A 231 6.16 -11.28 -1.10
N SER A 232 4.86 -11.52 -0.89
CA SER A 232 4.37 -12.54 0.04
C SER A 232 4.84 -13.96 -0.28
N LYS A 233 5.18 -14.25 -1.55
CA LYS A 233 5.65 -15.56 -2.00
C LYS A 233 7.15 -15.78 -1.80
N ILE A 234 7.94 -14.72 -1.67
CA ILE A 234 9.41 -14.78 -1.56
C ILE A 234 9.94 -14.58 -0.15
N ILE A 235 9.09 -14.13 0.77
CA ILE A 235 9.46 -13.91 2.17
C ILE A 235 9.21 -15.17 3.03
N PRO A 236 9.99 -15.40 4.10
CA PRO A 236 9.72 -16.47 5.06
C PRO A 236 8.44 -16.17 5.84
N PRO A 237 7.52 -17.17 5.99
CA PRO A 237 6.23 -16.98 6.66
C PRO A 237 6.36 -16.55 8.12
N GLU A 238 7.41 -17.07 8.83
CA GLU A 238 7.63 -16.84 10.25
C GLU A 238 7.86 -15.36 10.59
N ASN A 239 8.48 -14.61 9.68
CA ASN A 239 8.84 -13.21 9.88
C ASN A 239 8.07 -12.26 8.97
N SER A 240 6.93 -12.68 8.42
CA SER A 240 6.18 -11.93 7.41
C SER A 240 5.85 -10.51 7.84
N GLY A 241 5.50 -10.28 9.12
CA GLY A 241 5.19 -8.95 9.64
C GLY A 241 6.35 -7.96 9.54
N GLU A 242 7.57 -8.40 9.88
CA GLU A 242 8.78 -7.57 9.80
C GLU A 242 9.12 -7.21 8.35
N TYR A 243 9.04 -8.21 7.45
CA TYR A 243 9.32 -8.00 6.04
C TYR A 243 8.30 -7.08 5.37
N PHE A 244 7.02 -7.21 5.68
CA PHE A 244 5.99 -6.28 5.19
C PHE A 244 6.15 -4.88 5.75
N GLY A 245 6.60 -4.73 7.01
CA GLY A 245 6.96 -3.43 7.58
C GLY A 245 8.06 -2.73 6.77
N ILE A 246 9.10 -3.48 6.37
CA ILE A 246 10.18 -2.96 5.52
C ILE A 246 9.65 -2.64 4.10
N TYR A 247 8.82 -3.51 3.52
CA TYR A 247 8.18 -3.26 2.23
C TYR A 247 7.38 -1.94 2.22
N ASP A 248 6.57 -1.69 3.25
CA ASP A 248 5.79 -0.45 3.36
C ASP A 248 6.70 0.77 3.60
N LEU A 249 7.83 0.59 4.28
CA LEU A 249 8.84 1.64 4.47
C LEU A 249 9.50 2.02 3.14
N PHE A 250 9.85 1.04 2.29
CA PHE A 250 10.35 1.29 0.94
C PHE A 250 9.29 1.94 0.04
N ALA A 251 8.02 1.48 0.12
CA ALA A 251 6.92 2.07 -0.64
C ALA A 251 6.69 3.56 -0.33
N LYS A 252 6.76 3.92 0.95
CA LYS A 252 6.61 5.32 1.39
C LYS A 252 7.88 6.13 1.20
N GLY A 253 9.03 5.50 1.35
CA GLY A 253 10.34 6.14 1.14
C GLY A 253 10.55 6.56 -0.32
N ALA A 254 9.97 5.85 -1.27
CA ALA A 254 10.03 6.19 -2.69
C ALA A 254 9.44 7.59 -2.97
N SER A 255 8.35 7.97 -2.31
CA SER A 255 7.72 9.29 -2.46
C SER A 255 8.58 10.48 -2.02
N PHE A 256 9.79 10.24 -1.50
CA PHE A 256 10.74 11.31 -1.17
C PHE A 256 11.71 11.64 -2.31
N LEU A 257 11.85 10.75 -3.30
CA LEU A 257 12.75 10.95 -4.45
C LEU A 257 12.02 11.51 -5.67
N GLY A 258 10.78 11.12 -5.91
CA GLY A 258 9.90 11.63 -6.99
C GLY A 258 9.05 12.78 -6.53
#